data_a727cb202f83ac942b59521c7c7d4296
#
_entry.id   a727cb202f83ac942b59521c7c7d4296
#
_cell.length_a   1.000
_cell.length_b   1.000
_cell.length_c   1.000
_cell.angle_alpha   90.00
_cell.angle_beta   90.00
_cell.angle_gamma   90.00
#
_symmetry.space_group_name_H-M   'P 1'
#
loop_
_entity.id
_entity.type
_entity.pdbx_description
1 polymer ?
#
loop_
_entity_poly.entity_id
_entity_poly.type
_entity_poly.pdbx_seq_one_letter_code
_entity_poly.pdbx_strand_id
1 'polypeptide(L)'
;MRRARVARGAFPPSERLDVLSIATKKPATYHCPATRWSLDDLVTALQQYQRPPMSRSSLWRILEEADLKPHRSVYWLNSHDPDFEAKAHDICQLYVQALRFYQQGRVVICADEKTGMQILQRTYPTQPVQPGKPEKREHEYIRHGARALLASFVVPTGQLVWHLGQTRTSVDWAAHLGHVVQQLPAMQRYDWVVDNLNTHWSLEVCRLVAQWCHVPYRPKALQRGVQRRAFLSDPTHQHVFHFTPKHGSWLNQVELWFSVLARRFLKRGDFASAHDFETRLGDFMEVYNTHHAHPYRWTYTGQPLVRATPFSQTRRQRRQGRAWFSPRPQRFARALYPPRPYKRSTGLLVANL
;
A
#
# COMPACT_ATOMS: atom_id res chain seq x y z
N MET A 1 8.72 24.94 -55.12
CA MET A 1 7.68 25.63 -54.32
C MET A 1 7.29 24.76 -53.13
N ARG A 2 7.74 25.07 -51.90
CA ARG A 2 7.34 24.39 -50.66
C ARG A 2 5.98 24.96 -50.25
N ARG A 3 4.93 24.12 -50.28
CA ARG A 3 3.63 24.48 -49.69
C ARG A 3 3.79 24.78 -48.21
N ALA A 4 3.56 26.02 -47.79
CA ALA A 4 3.47 26.40 -46.40
C ALA A 4 2.44 25.54 -45.69
N ARG A 5 2.87 24.83 -44.62
CA ARG A 5 1.94 24.17 -43.70
C ARG A 5 1.13 25.27 -43.00
N VAL A 6 -0.11 25.45 -43.40
CA VAL A 6 -1.05 26.29 -42.65
C VAL A 6 -1.12 25.73 -41.21
N ALA A 7 -0.75 26.55 -40.25
CA ALA A 7 -0.89 26.23 -38.85
C ALA A 7 -2.36 25.92 -38.57
N ARG A 8 -2.70 24.67 -38.22
CA ARG A 8 -4.07 24.29 -37.83
C ARG A 8 -4.44 25.15 -36.63
N GLY A 9 -5.45 26.01 -36.78
CA GLY A 9 -5.90 26.98 -35.82
C GLY A 9 -6.08 26.35 -34.45
N ALA A 10 -5.58 27.03 -33.42
CA ALA A 10 -5.83 26.66 -32.03
C ALA A 10 -7.35 26.81 -31.77
N PHE A 11 -7.97 25.80 -31.16
CA PHE A 11 -9.38 25.88 -30.75
C PHE A 11 -9.58 27.09 -29.82
N PRO A 12 -10.66 27.85 -29.99
CA PRO A 12 -10.99 28.97 -29.13
C PRO A 12 -11.05 28.56 -27.65
N PRO A 13 -10.73 29.44 -26.72
CA PRO A 13 -10.83 29.14 -25.27
C PRO A 13 -12.18 28.59 -24.83
N SER A 14 -13.30 29.06 -25.43
CA SER A 14 -14.64 28.56 -25.16
C SER A 14 -14.82 27.09 -25.50
N GLU A 15 -14.36 26.65 -26.68
CA GLU A 15 -14.45 25.25 -27.11
C GLU A 15 -13.57 24.35 -26.24
N ARG A 16 -12.41 24.82 -25.82
CA ARG A 16 -11.56 24.12 -24.85
C ARG A 16 -12.25 23.94 -23.50
N LEU A 17 -12.91 24.99 -23.01
CA LEU A 17 -13.68 24.92 -21.76
C LEU A 17 -14.85 23.94 -21.84
N ASP A 18 -15.51 23.83 -23.01
CA ASP A 18 -16.55 22.83 -23.24
C ASP A 18 -16.03 21.40 -23.08
N VAL A 19 -14.88 21.10 -23.71
CA VAL A 19 -14.23 19.78 -23.56
C VAL A 19 -13.93 19.49 -22.10
N LEU A 20 -13.31 20.43 -21.39
CA LEU A 20 -12.97 20.27 -19.98
C LEU A 20 -14.21 20.10 -19.10
N SER A 21 -15.27 20.88 -19.39
CA SER A 21 -16.55 20.77 -18.65
C SER A 21 -17.22 19.42 -18.84
N ILE A 22 -17.19 18.83 -20.03
CA ILE A 22 -17.73 17.49 -20.28
C ILE A 22 -16.85 16.44 -19.62
N ALA A 23 -15.54 16.50 -19.82
CA ALA A 23 -14.59 15.50 -19.33
C ALA A 23 -14.50 15.41 -17.80
N THR A 24 -14.88 16.47 -17.08
CA THR A 24 -14.91 16.50 -15.60
C THR A 24 -16.20 15.93 -15.00
N LYS A 25 -17.21 15.67 -15.81
CA LYS A 25 -18.48 15.07 -15.37
C LYS A 25 -18.53 13.58 -15.69
N LYS A 26 -19.44 12.85 -15.05
CA LYS A 26 -19.63 11.42 -15.35
C LYS A 26 -20.21 11.24 -16.76
N PRO A 27 -19.80 10.19 -17.51
CA PRO A 27 -20.37 9.88 -18.84
C PRO A 27 -21.90 9.80 -18.84
N ALA A 28 -22.51 9.22 -17.82
CA ALA A 28 -23.95 9.11 -17.66
C ALA A 28 -24.69 10.46 -17.68
N THR A 29 -24.04 11.55 -17.28
CA THR A 29 -24.60 12.92 -17.37
C THR A 29 -24.87 13.34 -18.83
N TYR A 30 -24.20 12.68 -19.78
CA TYR A 30 -24.29 12.92 -21.21
C TYR A 30 -24.85 11.70 -21.95
N HIS A 31 -25.72 10.92 -21.30
CA HIS A 31 -26.35 9.72 -21.85
C HIS A 31 -25.38 8.67 -22.41
N CYS A 32 -24.11 8.73 -22.01
CA CYS A 32 -23.12 7.70 -22.35
C CYS A 32 -23.20 6.58 -21.31
N PRO A 33 -23.45 5.32 -21.70
CA PRO A 33 -23.59 4.21 -20.76
C PRO A 33 -22.27 3.75 -20.15
N ALA A 34 -21.13 4.26 -20.63
CA ALA A 34 -19.82 3.93 -20.10
C ALA A 34 -19.62 4.46 -18.67
N THR A 35 -18.82 3.77 -17.87
CA THR A 35 -18.49 4.19 -16.49
C THR A 35 -17.32 5.18 -16.44
N ARG A 36 -16.57 5.31 -17.52
CA ARG A 36 -15.43 6.23 -17.69
C ARG A 36 -15.40 6.76 -19.12
N TRP A 37 -14.84 7.94 -19.29
CA TRP A 37 -14.65 8.52 -20.61
C TRP A 37 -13.54 7.82 -21.40
N SER A 38 -13.81 7.46 -22.63
CA SER A 38 -12.83 7.30 -23.69
C SER A 38 -12.76 8.57 -24.55
N LEU A 39 -11.74 8.70 -25.39
CA LEU A 39 -11.69 9.82 -26.35
C LEU A 39 -12.82 9.77 -27.36
N ASP A 40 -13.25 8.56 -27.76
CA ASP A 40 -14.34 8.37 -28.70
C ASP A 40 -15.70 8.76 -28.08
N ASP A 41 -15.93 8.41 -26.81
CA ASP A 41 -17.13 8.83 -26.10
C ASP A 41 -17.19 10.35 -25.96
N LEU A 42 -16.05 11.01 -25.70
CA LEU A 42 -15.99 12.47 -25.66
C LEU A 42 -16.27 13.12 -27.03
N VAL A 43 -15.75 12.53 -28.13
CA VAL A 43 -16.08 12.99 -29.48
C VAL A 43 -17.58 12.90 -29.73
N THR A 44 -18.17 11.75 -29.39
CA THR A 44 -19.62 11.52 -29.57
C THR A 44 -20.44 12.49 -28.71
N ALA A 45 -20.07 12.68 -27.45
CA ALA A 45 -20.76 13.61 -26.56
C ALA A 45 -20.70 15.05 -27.08
N LEU A 46 -19.53 15.53 -27.54
CA LEU A 46 -19.41 16.87 -28.15
C LEU A 46 -20.33 17.04 -29.36
N GLN A 47 -20.41 16.03 -30.23
CA GLN A 47 -21.30 16.06 -31.40
C GLN A 47 -22.77 16.10 -30.99
N GLN A 48 -23.20 15.26 -30.03
CA GLN A 48 -24.59 15.22 -29.56
C GLN A 48 -25.05 16.55 -28.96
N TYR A 49 -24.14 17.25 -28.28
CA TYR A 49 -24.43 18.55 -27.68
C TYR A 49 -24.08 19.73 -28.59
N GLN A 50 -24.06 19.50 -29.91
CA GLN A 50 -23.85 20.52 -30.97
C GLN A 50 -22.59 21.37 -30.74
N ARG A 51 -21.54 20.75 -30.20
CA ARG A 51 -20.25 21.38 -30.08
C ARG A 51 -19.43 21.17 -31.36
N PRO A 52 -18.43 22.03 -31.62
CA PRO A 52 -17.60 21.88 -32.82
C PRO A 52 -16.94 20.51 -32.86
N PRO A 53 -16.92 19.84 -34.04
CA PRO A 53 -16.32 18.53 -34.17
C PRO A 53 -14.81 18.60 -33.92
N MET A 54 -14.34 17.77 -33.01
CA MET A 54 -12.91 17.68 -32.65
C MET A 54 -12.37 16.29 -32.96
N SER A 55 -11.11 16.22 -33.40
CA SER A 55 -10.42 14.96 -33.55
C SER A 55 -9.97 14.41 -32.19
N ARG A 56 -9.82 13.09 -32.08
CA ARG A 56 -9.25 12.43 -30.87
C ARG A 56 -7.93 13.06 -30.44
N SER A 57 -7.05 13.37 -31.41
CA SER A 57 -5.75 13.97 -31.14
C SER A 57 -5.85 15.40 -30.59
N SER A 58 -6.89 16.14 -31.00
CA SER A 58 -7.16 17.48 -30.47
C SER A 58 -7.68 17.41 -29.04
N LEU A 59 -8.63 16.52 -28.79
CA LEU A 59 -9.14 16.25 -27.44
C LEU A 59 -8.04 15.80 -26.50
N TRP A 60 -7.19 14.87 -26.93
CA TRP A 60 -6.07 14.41 -26.13
C TRP A 60 -5.15 15.56 -25.74
N ARG A 61 -4.79 16.45 -26.67
CA ARG A 61 -3.96 17.61 -26.38
C ARG A 61 -4.59 18.58 -25.39
N ILE A 62 -5.87 18.87 -25.55
CA ILE A 62 -6.61 19.76 -24.62
C ILE A 62 -6.63 19.17 -23.22
N LEU A 63 -6.88 17.86 -23.09
CA LEU A 63 -6.89 17.16 -21.80
C LEU A 63 -5.49 17.09 -21.18
N GLU A 64 -4.45 16.86 -22.00
CA GLU A 64 -3.05 16.79 -21.52
C GLU A 64 -2.56 18.17 -21.04
N GLU A 65 -2.85 19.23 -21.76
CA GLU A 65 -2.53 20.61 -21.36
C GLU A 65 -3.22 21.02 -20.04
N ALA A 66 -4.43 20.51 -19.81
CA ALA A 66 -5.19 20.75 -18.58
C ALA A 66 -4.83 19.75 -17.45
N ASP A 67 -3.90 18.82 -17.65
CA ASP A 67 -3.58 17.68 -16.77
C ASP A 67 -4.82 16.86 -16.35
N LEU A 68 -5.83 16.78 -17.23
CA LEU A 68 -7.03 15.99 -17.00
C LEU A 68 -6.88 14.59 -17.57
N LYS A 69 -7.13 13.58 -16.73
CA LYS A 69 -7.04 12.16 -17.07
C LYS A 69 -8.35 11.44 -16.73
N PRO A 70 -9.46 11.71 -17.47
CA PRO A 70 -10.79 11.23 -17.11
C PRO A 70 -10.95 9.69 -17.19
N HIS A 71 -9.98 9.00 -17.79
CA HIS A 71 -9.88 7.54 -17.83
C HIS A 71 -9.19 6.94 -16.61
N ARG A 72 -8.60 7.77 -15.72
CA ARG A 72 -7.94 7.31 -14.49
C ARG A 72 -8.84 7.53 -13.30
N SER A 73 -8.95 6.53 -12.46
CA SER A 73 -9.57 6.63 -11.14
C SER A 73 -8.59 6.18 -10.07
N VAL A 74 -8.64 6.84 -8.94
CA VAL A 74 -7.91 6.46 -7.74
C VAL A 74 -8.95 6.24 -6.66
N TYR A 75 -8.88 5.12 -5.98
CA TYR A 75 -9.73 4.90 -4.82
C TYR A 75 -9.32 5.86 -3.71
N TRP A 76 -10.31 6.52 -3.17
CA TRP A 76 -10.19 7.42 -2.06
C TRP A 76 -11.14 6.95 -0.98
N LEU A 77 -10.66 6.83 0.23
CA LEU A 77 -11.43 6.37 1.35
C LEU A 77 -11.61 7.53 2.33
N ASN A 78 -12.86 7.86 2.61
CA ASN A 78 -13.22 8.70 3.74
C ASN A 78 -13.49 7.76 4.93
N SER A 79 -12.60 7.72 5.89
CA SER A 79 -12.79 6.90 7.07
C SER A 79 -13.94 7.45 7.91
N HIS A 80 -14.86 6.56 8.32
CA HIS A 80 -15.93 6.87 9.28
C HIS A 80 -15.51 6.54 10.73
N ASP A 81 -14.22 6.25 10.98
CA ASP A 81 -13.70 6.08 12.33
C ASP A 81 -13.61 7.45 13.02
N PRO A 82 -14.39 7.70 14.10
CA PRO A 82 -14.37 9.00 14.79
C PRO A 82 -13.00 9.30 15.39
N ASP A 83 -12.22 8.26 15.72
CA ASP A 83 -10.89 8.37 16.32
C ASP A 83 -9.76 8.28 15.29
N PHE A 84 -10.07 8.42 13.99
CA PHE A 84 -9.09 8.20 12.91
C PHE A 84 -7.83 9.05 13.11
N GLU A 85 -7.99 10.34 13.34
CA GLU A 85 -6.88 11.28 13.46
C GLU A 85 -6.01 10.95 14.69
N ALA A 86 -6.64 10.65 15.84
CA ALA A 86 -5.92 10.31 17.07
C ALA A 86 -5.12 9.02 16.92
N LYS A 87 -5.71 7.96 16.38
CA LYS A 87 -5.04 6.67 16.13
C LYS A 87 -3.92 6.80 15.09
N ALA A 88 -4.18 7.51 13.99
CA ALA A 88 -3.19 7.74 12.95
C ALA A 88 -2.01 8.56 13.47
N HIS A 89 -2.27 9.58 14.26
CA HIS A 89 -1.23 10.40 14.88
C HIS A 89 -0.38 9.58 15.85
N ASP A 90 -0.99 8.81 16.75
CA ASP A 90 -0.30 7.91 17.68
C ASP A 90 0.67 6.98 16.95
N ILE A 91 0.19 6.25 15.94
CA ILE A 91 1.01 5.34 15.14
C ILE A 91 2.15 6.08 14.40
N CYS A 92 1.86 7.24 13.82
CA CYS A 92 2.88 8.04 13.13
C CYS A 92 3.97 8.53 14.10
N GLN A 93 3.61 8.92 15.32
CA GLN A 93 4.57 9.30 16.35
C GLN A 93 5.47 8.13 16.76
N LEU A 94 4.92 6.92 16.87
CA LEU A 94 5.73 5.73 17.11
C LEU A 94 6.78 5.53 16.03
N TYR A 95 6.41 5.69 14.75
CA TYR A 95 7.33 5.49 13.63
C TYR A 95 8.42 6.55 13.55
N VAL A 96 8.07 7.81 13.76
CA VAL A 96 9.04 8.91 13.74
C VAL A 96 10.06 8.75 14.86
N GLN A 97 9.66 8.21 16.01
CA GLN A 97 10.51 8.05 17.18
C GLN A 97 11.10 6.63 17.31
N ALA A 98 10.79 5.70 16.41
CA ALA A 98 11.12 4.28 16.57
C ALA A 98 12.61 4.01 16.86
N LEU A 99 13.51 4.70 16.15
CA LEU A 99 14.96 4.54 16.36
C LEU A 99 15.40 5.05 17.75
N ARG A 100 14.87 6.20 18.18
CA ARG A 100 15.15 6.74 19.51
C ARG A 100 14.62 5.81 20.61
N PHE A 101 13.40 5.31 20.44
CA PHE A 101 12.78 4.37 21.36
C PHE A 101 13.61 3.10 21.48
N TYR A 102 14.11 2.58 20.37
CA TYR A 102 14.92 1.36 20.34
C TYR A 102 16.20 1.50 21.17
N GLN A 103 16.86 2.66 21.09
CA GLN A 103 18.03 2.98 21.91
C GLN A 103 17.70 3.08 23.42
N GLN A 104 16.44 3.31 23.76
CA GLN A 104 15.92 3.41 25.12
C GLN A 104 15.30 2.09 25.64
N GLY A 105 15.51 0.98 24.94
CA GLY A 105 14.94 -0.31 25.34
C GLY A 105 13.45 -0.48 25.02
N ARG A 106 12.91 0.30 24.06
CA ARG A 106 11.52 0.23 23.61
C ARG A 106 11.48 -0.07 22.12
N VAL A 107 10.76 -1.10 21.70
CA VAL A 107 10.70 -1.52 20.31
C VAL A 107 9.30 -1.35 19.72
N VAL A 108 9.23 -0.82 18.50
CA VAL A 108 7.98 -0.72 17.70
C VAL A 108 7.97 -1.82 16.67
N ILE A 109 6.88 -2.58 16.62
CA ILE A 109 6.72 -3.77 15.79
C ILE A 109 5.38 -3.66 15.05
N CYS A 110 5.41 -3.79 13.73
CA CYS A 110 4.21 -3.86 12.89
C CYS A 110 3.93 -5.31 12.56
N ALA A 111 2.81 -5.85 12.99
CA ALA A 111 2.47 -7.26 12.77
C ALA A 111 1.14 -7.40 12.02
N ASP A 112 1.09 -8.39 11.12
CA ASP A 112 -0.09 -8.70 10.32
C ASP A 112 0.03 -10.06 9.65
N GLU A 113 -1.02 -10.52 8.98
CA GLU A 113 -0.99 -11.75 8.20
C GLU A 113 -1.23 -11.52 6.72
N LYS A 114 -0.47 -12.24 5.89
CA LYS A 114 -0.72 -12.38 4.47
C LYS A 114 -1.31 -13.74 4.17
N THR A 115 -2.60 -13.72 3.85
CA THR A 115 -3.38 -14.94 3.60
C THR A 115 -3.45 -15.30 2.13
N GLY A 116 -3.81 -16.56 1.84
CA GLY A 116 -4.14 -17.00 0.50
C GLY A 116 -2.97 -16.95 -0.49
N MET A 117 -1.74 -17.10 -0.02
CA MET A 117 -0.58 -17.24 -0.92
C MET A 117 -0.67 -18.55 -1.65
N GLN A 118 -1.11 -18.49 -2.91
CA GLN A 118 -1.29 -19.69 -3.74
C GLN A 118 0.04 -20.22 -4.22
N ILE A 119 0.22 -21.54 -4.14
CA ILE A 119 1.40 -22.27 -4.61
C ILE A 119 1.07 -22.79 -6.00
N LEU A 120 1.62 -22.15 -7.02
CA LEU A 120 1.32 -22.41 -8.42
C LEU A 120 2.57 -22.93 -9.12
N GLN A 121 2.43 -24.04 -9.83
CA GLN A 121 3.43 -24.60 -10.76
C GLN A 121 2.93 -24.42 -12.18
N ARG A 122 3.77 -23.91 -13.08
CA ARG A 122 3.42 -23.85 -14.51
C ARG A 122 3.47 -25.23 -15.13
N THR A 123 2.52 -25.53 -16.04
CA THR A 123 2.47 -26.82 -16.74
C THR A 123 3.60 -26.97 -17.74
N TYR A 124 4.12 -25.86 -18.29
CA TYR A 124 5.28 -25.83 -19.17
C TYR A 124 6.32 -24.81 -18.66
N PRO A 125 7.61 -25.07 -18.95
CA PRO A 125 8.69 -24.17 -18.53
C PRO A 125 8.53 -22.75 -19.09
N THR A 126 8.83 -21.77 -18.25
CA THR A 126 8.90 -20.37 -18.66
C THR A 126 10.01 -20.18 -19.71
N GLN A 127 9.68 -19.56 -20.84
CA GLN A 127 10.67 -19.18 -21.84
C GLN A 127 11.38 -17.90 -21.40
N PRO A 128 12.72 -17.93 -21.25
CA PRO A 128 13.46 -16.78 -20.73
C PRO A 128 13.42 -15.60 -21.71
N VAL A 129 13.71 -14.41 -21.18
CA VAL A 129 13.85 -13.19 -21.96
C VAL A 129 14.98 -13.33 -23.00
N GLN A 130 14.74 -12.85 -24.21
CA GLN A 130 15.73 -12.78 -25.31
C GLN A 130 15.74 -11.36 -25.88
N PRO A 131 16.80 -10.95 -26.58
CA PRO A 131 16.83 -9.65 -27.26
C PRO A 131 15.61 -9.46 -28.17
N GLY A 132 14.84 -8.39 -27.92
CA GLY A 132 13.58 -8.09 -28.63
C GLY A 132 12.38 -8.96 -28.28
N LYS A 133 12.53 -9.94 -27.38
CA LYS A 133 11.41 -10.82 -26.95
C LYS A 133 11.30 -10.82 -25.43
N PRO A 134 10.14 -10.42 -24.87
CA PRO A 134 9.91 -10.52 -23.43
C PRO A 134 9.85 -11.98 -22.97
N GLU A 135 10.03 -12.20 -21.66
CA GLU A 135 9.75 -13.48 -21.00
C GLU A 135 8.32 -13.94 -21.33
N LYS A 136 8.16 -15.20 -21.73
CA LYS A 136 6.86 -15.83 -21.96
C LYS A 136 6.61 -16.89 -20.90
N ARG A 137 5.50 -16.78 -20.22
CA ARG A 137 5.06 -17.66 -19.15
C ARG A 137 3.80 -18.38 -19.58
N GLU A 138 3.74 -19.66 -19.26
CA GLU A 138 2.55 -20.46 -19.47
C GLU A 138 1.37 -19.88 -18.67
N HIS A 139 0.19 -19.89 -19.27
CA HIS A 139 -1.03 -19.43 -18.62
C HIS A 139 -1.57 -20.47 -17.65
N GLU A 140 -1.53 -21.75 -18.05
CA GLU A 140 -2.03 -22.84 -17.22
C GLU A 140 -1.09 -23.19 -16.07
N TYR A 141 -1.67 -23.69 -14.98
CA TYR A 141 -0.92 -24.04 -13.79
C TYR A 141 -1.56 -25.17 -13.00
N ILE A 142 -0.73 -25.89 -12.28
CA ILE A 142 -1.11 -26.86 -11.24
C ILE A 142 -1.08 -26.12 -9.90
N ARG A 143 -2.09 -26.36 -9.06
CA ARG A 143 -2.17 -25.75 -7.74
C ARG A 143 -1.74 -26.75 -6.66
N HIS A 144 -0.73 -26.39 -5.87
CA HIS A 144 -0.21 -27.20 -4.75
C HIS A 144 -0.73 -26.72 -3.38
N GLY A 145 -1.87 -26.01 -3.37
CA GLY A 145 -2.50 -25.49 -2.16
C GLY A 145 -2.19 -24.01 -1.91
N ALA A 146 -2.35 -23.59 -0.67
CA ALA A 146 -2.10 -22.22 -0.23
C ALA A 146 -1.43 -22.21 1.15
N ARG A 147 -0.80 -21.09 1.50
CA ARG A 147 -0.23 -20.84 2.83
C ARG A 147 -0.66 -19.47 3.35
N ALA A 148 -0.60 -19.35 4.67
CA ALA A 148 -0.74 -18.08 5.39
C ALA A 148 0.62 -17.74 6.03
N LEU A 149 1.05 -16.51 5.85
CA LEU A 149 2.27 -15.97 6.45
C LEU A 149 1.87 -15.01 7.57
N LEU A 150 2.29 -15.27 8.78
CA LEU A 150 2.27 -14.32 9.88
C LEU A 150 3.64 -13.62 9.88
N ALA A 151 3.65 -12.30 9.86
CA ALA A 151 4.90 -11.54 9.79
C ALA A 151 4.87 -10.32 10.70
N SER A 152 6.00 -10.07 11.33
CA SER A 152 6.26 -8.92 12.18
C SER A 152 7.46 -8.15 11.66
N PHE A 153 7.24 -6.90 11.29
CA PHE A 153 8.27 -5.97 10.83
C PHE A 153 8.77 -5.14 12.00
N VAL A 154 10.02 -5.31 12.36
CA VAL A 154 10.69 -4.56 13.44
C VAL A 154 11.06 -3.18 12.90
N VAL A 155 10.29 -2.16 13.24
CA VAL A 155 10.38 -0.83 12.62
C VAL A 155 11.77 -0.20 12.67
N PRO A 156 12.50 -0.21 13.81
CA PRO A 156 13.81 0.44 13.91
C PRO A 156 14.93 -0.26 13.14
N THR A 157 14.81 -1.55 12.84
CA THR A 157 15.85 -2.32 12.13
C THR A 157 15.43 -2.70 10.70
N GLY A 158 14.13 -2.77 10.45
CA GLY A 158 13.57 -3.26 9.19
C GLY A 158 13.60 -4.78 9.05
N GLN A 159 14.02 -5.50 10.07
CA GLN A 159 14.04 -6.96 10.08
C GLN A 159 12.64 -7.54 10.22
N LEU A 160 12.49 -8.75 9.74
CA LEU A 160 11.27 -9.53 9.80
C LEU A 160 11.44 -10.76 10.68
N VAL A 161 10.47 -10.95 11.54
CA VAL A 161 10.22 -12.25 12.19
C VAL A 161 8.94 -12.81 11.58
N TRP A 162 8.97 -14.07 11.17
CA TRP A 162 7.86 -14.64 10.40
C TRP A 162 7.59 -16.09 10.78
N HIS A 163 6.37 -16.51 10.51
CA HIS A 163 5.91 -17.90 10.62
C HIS A 163 5.00 -18.24 9.45
N LEU A 164 5.23 -19.38 8.83
CA LEU A 164 4.43 -19.87 7.73
C LEU A 164 3.54 -21.04 8.20
N GLY A 165 2.25 -20.92 7.98
CA GLY A 165 1.27 -21.95 8.37
C GLY A 165 0.22 -22.23 7.30
N GLN A 166 -0.58 -23.24 7.55
CA GLN A 166 -1.77 -23.53 6.75
C GLN A 166 -2.98 -22.74 7.26
N THR A 167 -2.96 -22.37 8.54
CA THR A 167 -4.00 -21.66 9.27
C THR A 167 -3.52 -20.33 9.81
N ARG A 168 -4.45 -19.53 10.29
CA ARG A 168 -4.22 -18.23 10.93
C ARG A 168 -5.21 -18.03 12.08
N THR A 169 -5.32 -19.01 12.93
CA THR A 169 -6.20 -18.95 14.11
C THR A 169 -5.67 -17.96 15.14
N SER A 170 -6.48 -17.63 16.15
CA SER A 170 -6.04 -16.83 17.29
C SER A 170 -4.86 -17.49 18.05
N VAL A 171 -4.81 -18.82 18.04
CA VAL A 171 -3.71 -19.58 18.64
C VAL A 171 -2.44 -19.42 17.84
N ASP A 172 -2.50 -19.55 16.51
CA ASP A 172 -1.36 -19.33 15.62
C ASP A 172 -0.80 -17.91 15.77
N TRP A 173 -1.71 -16.93 15.85
CA TRP A 173 -1.34 -15.53 16.04
C TRP A 173 -0.64 -15.31 17.39
N ALA A 174 -1.19 -15.82 18.51
CA ALA A 174 -0.56 -15.71 19.82
C ALA A 174 0.81 -16.42 19.84
N ALA A 175 0.93 -17.59 19.23
CA ALA A 175 2.20 -18.30 19.10
C ALA A 175 3.22 -17.51 18.30
N HIS A 176 2.79 -16.86 17.19
CA HIS A 176 3.65 -15.97 16.40
C HIS A 176 4.17 -14.79 17.23
N LEU A 177 3.33 -14.10 17.98
CA LEU A 177 3.75 -13.01 18.86
C LEU A 177 4.78 -13.50 19.90
N GLY A 178 4.55 -14.70 20.47
CA GLY A 178 5.51 -15.34 21.38
C GLY A 178 6.87 -15.59 20.72
N HIS A 179 6.86 -16.11 19.50
CA HIS A 179 8.07 -16.31 18.72
C HIS A 179 8.81 -14.99 18.43
N VAL A 180 8.09 -13.92 18.10
CA VAL A 180 8.69 -12.60 17.88
C VAL A 180 9.44 -12.09 19.10
N VAL A 181 8.82 -12.19 20.29
CA VAL A 181 9.45 -11.75 21.55
C VAL A 181 10.72 -12.55 21.87
N GLN A 182 10.72 -13.86 21.55
CA GLN A 182 11.91 -14.72 21.75
C GLN A 182 13.07 -14.39 20.78
N GLN A 183 12.77 -13.86 19.60
CA GLN A 183 13.79 -13.50 18.61
C GLN A 183 14.38 -12.10 18.82
N LEU A 184 13.72 -11.26 19.61
CA LEU A 184 14.17 -9.90 19.89
C LEU A 184 15.01 -9.86 21.19
N PRO A 185 15.94 -8.90 21.30
CA PRO A 185 16.57 -8.61 22.59
C PRO A 185 15.51 -8.26 23.63
N ALA A 186 15.80 -8.54 24.91
CA ALA A 186 14.90 -8.16 25.98
C ALA A 186 14.70 -6.63 26.00
N MET A 187 13.47 -6.19 25.89
CA MET A 187 13.09 -4.78 25.86
C MET A 187 12.26 -4.43 27.10
N GLN A 188 12.37 -3.18 27.53
CA GLN A 188 11.54 -2.64 28.61
C GLN A 188 10.09 -2.46 28.16
N ARG A 189 9.87 -2.21 26.83
CA ARG A 189 8.55 -2.02 26.25
C ARG A 189 8.49 -2.48 24.80
N TYR A 190 7.36 -3.09 24.45
CA TYR A 190 7.01 -3.54 23.10
C TYR A 190 5.73 -2.83 22.65
N ASP A 191 5.79 -2.01 21.61
CA ASP A 191 4.65 -1.35 21.00
C ASP A 191 4.27 -2.10 19.71
N TRP A 192 3.11 -2.75 19.72
CA TRP A 192 2.59 -3.54 18.61
C TRP A 192 1.61 -2.73 17.78
N VAL A 193 1.92 -2.48 16.54
CA VAL A 193 0.98 -1.88 15.59
C VAL A 193 0.31 -3.00 14.81
N VAL A 194 -1.00 -3.12 14.97
CA VAL A 194 -1.84 -4.18 14.37
C VAL A 194 -3.11 -3.60 13.79
N ASP A 195 -3.75 -4.32 12.87
CA ASP A 195 -5.08 -3.94 12.38
C ASP A 195 -6.21 -4.40 13.33
N ASN A 196 -7.45 -4.18 12.91
CA ASN A 196 -8.64 -4.51 13.73
C ASN A 196 -9.18 -5.92 13.49
N LEU A 197 -8.39 -6.85 12.94
CA LEU A 197 -8.84 -8.23 12.80
C LEU A 197 -9.05 -8.87 14.18
N ASN A 198 -10.09 -9.69 14.30
CA ASN A 198 -10.50 -10.26 15.58
C ASN A 198 -9.46 -11.18 16.23
N THR A 199 -8.60 -11.82 15.44
CA THR A 199 -7.46 -12.62 15.92
C THR A 199 -6.47 -11.79 16.71
N HIS A 200 -6.26 -10.52 16.34
CA HIS A 200 -5.27 -9.63 16.96
C HIS A 200 -5.66 -9.16 18.36
N TRP A 201 -6.94 -9.23 18.71
CA TRP A 201 -7.43 -8.91 20.06
C TRP A 201 -8.24 -10.07 20.66
N SER A 202 -7.81 -11.28 20.41
CA SER A 202 -8.41 -12.51 20.92
C SER A 202 -8.11 -12.70 22.42
N LEU A 203 -8.82 -13.66 23.05
CA LEU A 203 -8.56 -14.02 24.44
C LEU A 203 -7.17 -14.65 24.61
N GLU A 204 -6.69 -15.37 23.61
CA GLU A 204 -5.34 -15.95 23.57
C GLU A 204 -4.26 -14.87 23.68
N VAL A 205 -4.41 -13.78 22.90
CA VAL A 205 -3.50 -12.64 22.96
C VAL A 205 -3.59 -11.93 24.33
N CYS A 206 -4.80 -11.71 24.82
CA CYS A 206 -4.97 -11.11 26.16
C CYS A 206 -4.31 -11.95 27.28
N ARG A 207 -4.43 -13.29 27.20
CA ARG A 207 -3.78 -14.20 28.14
C ARG A 207 -2.25 -14.10 28.06
N LEU A 208 -1.72 -14.08 26.85
CA LEU A 208 -0.29 -13.95 26.60
C LEU A 208 0.26 -12.63 27.12
N VAL A 209 -0.40 -11.53 26.85
CA VAL A 209 -0.02 -10.19 27.37
C VAL A 209 -0.12 -10.13 28.88
N ALA A 210 -1.16 -10.70 29.49
CA ALA A 210 -1.27 -10.79 30.95
C ALA A 210 -0.09 -11.53 31.57
N GLN A 211 0.34 -12.63 30.94
CA GLN A 211 1.51 -13.39 31.36
C GLN A 211 2.81 -12.58 31.26
N TRP A 212 3.03 -11.91 30.12
CA TRP A 212 4.23 -11.09 29.90
C TRP A 212 4.34 -9.87 30.82
N CYS A 213 3.18 -9.24 31.08
CA CYS A 213 3.12 -8.06 31.94
C CYS A 213 2.95 -8.37 33.41
N HIS A 214 2.89 -9.68 33.80
CA HIS A 214 2.67 -10.13 35.18
C HIS A 214 1.39 -9.53 35.80
N VAL A 215 0.33 -9.34 34.99
CA VAL A 215 -0.97 -8.82 35.46
C VAL A 215 -2.02 -9.91 35.49
N PRO A 216 -3.06 -9.80 36.34
CA PRO A 216 -4.10 -10.82 36.45
C PRO A 216 -4.89 -10.99 35.14
N TYR A 217 -4.95 -12.21 34.61
CA TYR A 217 -5.82 -12.56 33.50
C TYR A 217 -7.25 -12.82 34.01
N ARG A 218 -8.19 -11.97 33.59
CA ARG A 218 -9.61 -12.03 34.00
C ARG A 218 -10.53 -12.21 32.80
N PRO A 219 -10.71 -13.43 32.25
CA PRO A 219 -11.48 -13.66 31.02
C PRO A 219 -12.95 -13.23 31.12
N LYS A 220 -13.55 -13.28 32.31
CA LYS A 220 -14.91 -12.78 32.54
C LYS A 220 -15.05 -11.28 32.33
N ALA A 221 -14.00 -10.51 32.53
CA ALA A 221 -13.96 -9.06 32.26
C ALA A 221 -13.60 -8.73 30.80
N LEU A 222 -13.17 -9.72 30.00
CA LEU A 222 -12.68 -9.57 28.63
C LEU A 222 -13.62 -10.19 27.59
N GLN A 223 -14.94 -10.25 27.86
CA GLN A 223 -15.90 -10.92 26.96
C GLN A 223 -16.13 -10.15 25.65
N ARG A 224 -16.11 -8.81 25.71
CA ARG A 224 -16.39 -7.96 24.55
C ARG A 224 -15.08 -7.47 23.91
N GLY A 225 -15.06 -7.34 22.58
CA GLY A 225 -13.89 -6.85 21.85
C GLY A 225 -13.37 -5.47 22.30
N VAL A 226 -14.26 -4.59 22.74
CA VAL A 226 -13.87 -3.27 23.29
C VAL A 226 -13.02 -3.43 24.56
N GLN A 227 -13.42 -4.35 25.45
CA GLN A 227 -12.70 -4.62 26.69
C GLN A 227 -11.31 -5.23 26.43
N ARG A 228 -11.22 -6.15 25.46
CA ARG A 228 -9.94 -6.76 25.07
C ARG A 228 -8.99 -5.73 24.45
N ARG A 229 -9.48 -4.90 23.54
CA ARG A 229 -8.66 -3.82 22.97
C ARG A 229 -8.21 -2.83 24.04
N ALA A 230 -9.10 -2.42 24.95
CA ALA A 230 -8.73 -1.55 26.06
C ALA A 230 -7.63 -2.16 26.93
N PHE A 231 -7.75 -3.45 27.28
CA PHE A 231 -6.73 -4.18 28.02
C PHE A 231 -5.39 -4.24 27.29
N LEU A 232 -5.43 -4.55 25.97
CA LEU A 232 -4.21 -4.64 25.16
C LEU A 232 -3.56 -3.28 24.89
N SER A 233 -4.32 -2.20 24.90
CA SER A 233 -3.81 -0.83 24.72
C SER A 233 -3.51 -0.11 26.01
N ASP A 234 -3.52 -0.79 27.17
CA ASP A 234 -3.19 -0.19 28.45
C ASP A 234 -1.72 0.29 28.45
N PRO A 235 -1.46 1.60 28.60
CA PRO A 235 -0.12 2.15 28.52
C PRO A 235 0.80 1.74 29.68
N THR A 236 0.25 1.16 30.74
CA THR A 236 1.01 0.64 31.89
C THR A 236 1.63 -0.74 31.63
N HIS A 237 1.15 -1.42 30.58
CA HIS A 237 1.69 -2.72 30.21
C HIS A 237 3.06 -2.60 29.54
N GLN A 238 3.88 -3.64 29.71
CA GLN A 238 5.14 -3.78 28.96
C GLN A 238 4.87 -4.02 27.46
N HIS A 239 3.77 -4.72 27.12
CA HIS A 239 3.33 -4.97 25.77
C HIS A 239 2.05 -4.18 25.48
N VAL A 240 2.13 -3.17 24.62
CA VAL A 240 1.03 -2.26 24.30
C VAL A 240 0.66 -2.36 22.83
N PHE A 241 -0.64 -2.51 22.56
CA PHE A 241 -1.17 -2.65 21.20
C PHE A 241 -1.79 -1.34 20.73
N HIS A 242 -1.37 -0.90 19.56
CA HIS A 242 -1.85 0.26 18.83
C HIS A 242 -2.65 -0.22 17.62
N PHE A 243 -3.95 -0.07 17.69
CA PHE A 243 -4.84 -0.52 16.61
C PHE A 243 -4.95 0.54 15.52
N THR A 244 -4.75 0.14 14.25
CA THR A 244 -4.95 1.05 13.12
C THR A 244 -6.40 1.56 13.11
N PRO A 245 -6.64 2.79 12.59
CA PRO A 245 -8.02 3.24 12.37
C PRO A 245 -8.75 2.28 11.43
N LYS A 246 -10.07 2.27 11.51
CA LYS A 246 -10.90 1.47 10.60
C LYS A 246 -10.59 1.87 9.15
N HIS A 247 -10.33 0.89 8.30
CA HIS A 247 -9.85 1.07 6.92
C HIS A 247 -8.48 1.78 6.80
N GLY A 248 -7.69 1.78 7.86
CA GLY A 248 -6.35 2.38 7.92
C GLY A 248 -5.22 1.35 7.93
N SER A 249 -5.41 0.12 7.45
CA SER A 249 -4.37 -0.94 7.43
C SER A 249 -3.09 -0.51 6.71
N TRP A 250 -3.17 0.39 5.75
CA TRP A 250 -2.01 0.98 5.07
C TRP A 250 -1.05 1.74 6.01
N LEU A 251 -1.49 2.09 7.24
CA LEU A 251 -0.61 2.62 8.29
C LEU A 251 0.29 1.52 8.89
N ASN A 252 -0.07 0.25 8.76
CA ASN A 252 0.75 -0.85 9.23
C ASN A 252 1.93 -1.08 8.27
N GLN A 253 3.17 -0.82 8.70
CA GLN A 253 4.35 -0.88 7.81
C GLN A 253 4.62 -2.28 7.25
N VAL A 254 4.18 -3.35 7.90
CA VAL A 254 4.34 -4.71 7.36
C VAL A 254 3.60 -4.88 6.03
N GLU A 255 2.53 -4.12 5.77
CA GLU A 255 1.82 -4.12 4.49
C GLU A 255 2.69 -3.59 3.33
N LEU A 256 3.57 -2.63 3.61
CA LEU A 256 4.57 -2.18 2.62
C LEU A 256 5.51 -3.33 2.26
N TRP A 257 5.94 -4.09 3.27
CA TRP A 257 6.78 -5.26 3.06
C TRP A 257 6.02 -6.39 2.32
N PHE A 258 4.76 -6.66 2.64
CA PHE A 258 3.94 -7.59 1.87
C PHE A 258 3.84 -7.22 0.40
N SER A 259 3.87 -5.93 0.08
CA SER A 259 3.96 -5.46 -1.29
C SER A 259 5.31 -5.80 -1.96
N VAL A 260 6.40 -5.80 -1.19
CA VAL A 260 7.73 -6.25 -1.68
C VAL A 260 7.70 -7.75 -1.95
N LEU A 261 7.20 -8.56 -1.00
CA LEU A 261 7.04 -10.00 -1.14
C LEU A 261 6.20 -10.34 -2.39
N ALA A 262 5.05 -9.69 -2.54
CA ALA A 262 4.16 -9.92 -3.67
C ALA A 262 4.85 -9.64 -5.01
N ARG A 263 5.59 -8.56 -5.13
CA ARG A 263 6.25 -8.16 -6.39
C ARG A 263 7.49 -8.99 -6.71
N ARG A 264 8.31 -9.30 -5.69
CA ARG A 264 9.63 -9.93 -5.90
C ARG A 264 9.59 -11.44 -5.84
N PHE A 265 8.65 -12.03 -5.12
CA PHE A 265 8.58 -13.47 -4.89
C PHE A 265 7.31 -14.10 -5.48
N LEU A 266 6.11 -13.61 -5.09
CA LEU A 266 4.86 -14.28 -5.44
C LEU A 266 4.41 -14.05 -6.89
N LYS A 267 4.48 -12.84 -7.41
CA LYS A 267 3.88 -12.45 -8.71
C LYS A 267 4.38 -13.29 -9.89
N ARG A 268 5.64 -13.71 -9.84
CA ARG A 268 6.27 -14.54 -10.88
C ARG A 268 6.73 -15.89 -10.34
N GLY A 269 6.25 -16.28 -9.17
CA GLY A 269 6.58 -17.56 -8.57
C GLY A 269 6.11 -18.71 -9.45
N ASP A 270 6.93 -19.73 -9.52
CA ASP A 270 6.70 -21.02 -10.17
C ASP A 270 7.30 -22.06 -9.24
N PHE A 271 6.43 -22.84 -8.57
CA PHE A 271 6.81 -23.66 -7.43
C PHE A 271 6.37 -25.09 -7.69
N ALA A 272 7.33 -26.00 -7.76
CA ALA A 272 7.10 -27.40 -8.09
C ALA A 272 6.30 -28.17 -7.02
N SER A 273 6.28 -27.65 -5.79
CA SER A 273 5.55 -28.25 -4.66
C SER A 273 5.36 -27.24 -3.53
N ALA A 274 4.59 -27.62 -2.51
CA ALA A 274 4.50 -26.85 -1.27
C ALA A 274 5.86 -26.75 -0.56
N HIS A 275 6.63 -27.82 -0.54
CA HIS A 275 7.97 -27.83 0.06
C HIS A 275 8.94 -26.89 -0.68
N ASP A 276 8.95 -26.91 -2.03
CA ASP A 276 9.76 -25.98 -2.84
C ASP A 276 9.40 -24.51 -2.53
N PHE A 277 8.09 -24.20 -2.43
CA PHE A 277 7.63 -22.89 -2.03
C PHE A 277 8.14 -22.47 -0.65
N GLU A 278 8.01 -23.35 0.35
CA GLU A 278 8.39 -23.09 1.74
C GLU A 278 9.90 -22.87 1.87
N THR A 279 10.70 -23.71 1.23
CA THR A 279 12.17 -23.58 1.20
C THR A 279 12.59 -22.26 0.56
N ARG A 280 12.09 -21.97 -0.65
CA ARG A 280 12.45 -20.74 -1.37
C ARG A 280 11.93 -19.48 -0.69
N LEU A 281 10.81 -19.56 0.02
CA LEU A 281 10.35 -18.46 0.85
C LEU A 281 11.30 -18.22 2.04
N GLY A 282 11.76 -19.31 2.69
CA GLY A 282 12.76 -19.22 3.76
C GLY A 282 14.02 -18.52 3.30
N ASP A 283 14.58 -18.96 2.17
CA ASP A 283 15.77 -18.34 1.55
C ASP A 283 15.56 -16.88 1.21
N PHE A 284 14.36 -16.54 0.68
CA PHE A 284 14.01 -15.16 0.36
C PHE A 284 13.96 -14.27 1.63
N MET A 285 13.43 -14.81 2.73
CA MET A 285 13.36 -14.12 4.02
C MET A 285 14.73 -13.90 4.63
N GLU A 286 15.58 -14.92 4.58
CA GLU A 286 16.95 -14.85 5.09
C GLU A 286 17.78 -13.82 4.31
N VAL A 287 17.74 -13.87 2.98
CA VAL A 287 18.40 -12.87 2.12
C VAL A 287 17.86 -11.47 2.38
N TYR A 288 16.55 -11.33 2.61
CA TYR A 288 15.98 -10.04 2.95
C TYR A 288 16.53 -9.53 4.29
N ASN A 289 16.49 -10.35 5.34
CA ASN A 289 16.95 -9.95 6.67
C ASN A 289 18.45 -9.65 6.70
N THR A 290 19.25 -10.38 5.94
CA THR A 290 20.71 -10.23 5.93
C THR A 290 21.17 -9.03 5.09
N HIS A 291 20.52 -8.79 3.92
CA HIS A 291 21.05 -7.85 2.92
C HIS A 291 20.13 -6.67 2.60
N HIS A 292 18.87 -6.75 2.95
CA HIS A 292 17.86 -5.78 2.51
C HIS A 292 17.04 -5.17 3.65
N ALA A 293 17.18 -5.68 4.87
CA ALA A 293 16.48 -5.12 6.01
C ALA A 293 16.96 -3.69 6.29
N HIS A 294 16.01 -2.77 6.35
CA HIS A 294 16.26 -1.39 6.71
C HIS A 294 14.95 -0.74 7.19
N PRO A 295 15.01 0.23 8.09
CA PRO A 295 13.83 0.98 8.52
C PRO A 295 13.24 1.77 7.35
N TYR A 296 11.91 1.80 7.24
CA TYR A 296 11.25 2.65 6.26
C TYR A 296 11.26 4.11 6.70
N ARG A 297 11.56 5.02 5.78
CA ARG A 297 11.39 6.44 6.02
C ARG A 297 9.90 6.79 6.02
N TRP A 298 9.35 7.04 7.19
CA TRP A 298 7.97 7.44 7.34
C TRP A 298 7.81 8.94 7.14
N THR A 299 6.92 9.35 6.25
CA THR A 299 6.71 10.78 5.89
C THR A 299 5.29 11.27 6.15
N TYR A 300 4.35 10.36 6.43
CA TYR A 300 2.98 10.73 6.74
C TYR A 300 2.86 11.18 8.20
N THR A 301 2.16 12.31 8.44
CA THR A 301 2.10 12.95 9.75
C THR A 301 0.86 12.59 10.58
N GLY A 302 -0.02 11.73 10.05
CA GLY A 302 -1.29 11.39 10.70
C GLY A 302 -2.41 12.40 10.43
N GLN A 303 -2.14 13.50 9.74
CA GLN A 303 -3.19 14.45 9.37
C GLN A 303 -3.95 13.96 8.13
N PRO A 304 -5.28 14.10 8.10
CA PRO A 304 -6.04 13.72 6.91
C PRO A 304 -5.60 14.56 5.71
N LEU A 305 -5.41 13.90 4.57
CA LEU A 305 -5.19 14.56 3.30
C LEU A 305 -6.48 15.32 2.95
N VAL A 306 -6.60 16.55 3.41
CA VAL A 306 -7.70 17.50 3.15
C VAL A 306 -9.08 16.91 3.46
N ARG A 307 -9.74 17.42 4.49
CA ARG A 307 -11.21 17.25 4.64
C ARG A 307 -11.85 17.76 3.35
N ALA A 308 -12.40 16.86 2.55
CA ALA A 308 -13.39 17.26 1.57
C ALA A 308 -14.55 17.88 2.37
N THR A 309 -14.61 19.19 2.42
CA THR A 309 -15.81 19.88 2.90
C THR A 309 -17.00 19.30 2.13
N PRO A 310 -18.05 18.80 2.81
CA PRO A 310 -19.27 18.43 2.14
C PRO A 310 -19.66 19.61 1.26
N PHE A 311 -20.03 19.33 0.03
CA PHE A 311 -20.48 20.34 -0.92
C PHE A 311 -21.76 20.98 -0.34
N SER A 312 -21.60 21.87 0.63
CA SER A 312 -22.70 22.67 1.16
C SER A 312 -23.01 23.69 0.10
N GLN A 313 -24.25 23.62 -0.37
CA GLN A 313 -24.89 24.64 -1.18
C GLN A 313 -24.79 26.01 -0.49
N THR A 314 -23.73 26.74 -0.70
CA THR A 314 -23.65 28.17 -0.46
C THR A 314 -23.22 28.87 -1.72
N ARG A 315 -24.22 29.03 -2.59
CA ARG A 315 -24.24 29.98 -3.68
C ARG A 315 -24.39 31.40 -3.11
N ARG A 316 -23.42 31.86 -2.30
CA ARG A 316 -23.35 33.29 -1.89
C ARG A 316 -22.04 33.57 -1.15
N GLN A 317 -20.94 33.63 -1.87
CA GLN A 317 -19.77 34.44 -1.48
C GLN A 317 -18.62 34.27 -2.53
N ARG A 318 -18.91 34.67 -3.78
CA ARG A 318 -17.86 34.99 -4.74
C ARG A 318 -18.00 36.42 -5.17
N ARG A 319 -17.55 37.31 -4.30
CA ARG A 319 -17.07 38.67 -4.67
C ARG A 319 -16.06 39.06 -3.58
N GLN A 320 -14.81 38.70 -3.80
CA GLN A 320 -13.62 39.50 -3.48
C GLN A 320 -12.41 38.60 -3.76
N GLY A 321 -11.57 39.06 -4.65
CA GLY A 321 -10.45 38.30 -5.16
C GLY A 321 -9.32 38.15 -4.15
N ARG A 322 -8.61 37.05 -4.31
CA ARG A 322 -7.16 36.98 -4.15
C ARG A 322 -6.68 35.63 -4.70
N ALA A 323 -5.62 35.66 -5.46
CA ALA A 323 -4.98 34.51 -6.05
C ALA A 323 -4.54 33.50 -4.97
N TRP A 324 -4.88 32.23 -5.18
CA TRP A 324 -4.40 31.13 -4.37
C TRP A 324 -3.48 30.24 -5.21
N PHE A 325 -2.24 30.20 -4.81
CA PHE A 325 -1.34 29.13 -5.20
C PHE A 325 -1.85 27.82 -4.62
N SER A 326 -2.25 26.89 -5.48
CA SER A 326 -2.54 25.50 -5.07
C SER A 326 -1.22 24.76 -4.83
N PRO A 327 -0.98 24.20 -3.65
CA PRO A 327 0.10 23.24 -3.51
C PRO A 327 -0.26 21.97 -4.31
N ARG A 328 0.69 21.48 -5.11
CA ARG A 328 0.56 20.23 -5.86
C ARG A 328 0.25 19.07 -4.90
N PRO A 329 -0.66 18.14 -5.24
CA PRO A 329 -0.89 16.95 -4.44
C PRO A 329 0.41 16.14 -4.37
N GLN A 330 0.90 15.94 -3.16
CA GLN A 330 2.04 15.05 -2.92
C GLN A 330 1.62 13.63 -3.31
N ARG A 331 2.33 13.06 -4.24
CA ARG A 331 2.21 11.65 -4.63
C ARG A 331 2.52 10.79 -3.40
N PHE A 332 1.65 9.85 -3.09
CA PHE A 332 1.93 8.78 -2.13
C PHE A 332 3.33 8.22 -2.36
N ALA A 333 4.10 8.11 -1.28
CA ALA A 333 5.47 7.66 -1.30
C ALA A 333 5.60 6.33 -2.07
N ARG A 334 6.09 6.40 -3.30
CA ARG A 334 6.79 5.27 -3.88
C ARG A 334 8.06 5.12 -3.05
N ALA A 335 8.28 3.93 -2.50
CA ALA A 335 9.57 3.58 -1.97
C ALA A 335 10.60 3.80 -3.11
N LEU A 336 11.26 4.93 -3.08
CA LEU A 336 12.32 5.27 -4.03
C LEU A 336 13.58 4.56 -3.57
N TYR A 337 13.92 3.47 -4.23
CA TYR A 337 15.29 3.02 -4.29
C TYR A 337 16.08 4.09 -5.07
N PRO A 338 17.14 4.67 -4.53
CA PRO A 338 18.03 5.48 -5.33
C PRO A 338 18.68 4.59 -6.40
N PRO A 339 18.82 5.04 -7.65
CA PRO A 339 19.60 4.32 -8.65
C PRO A 339 21.05 4.28 -8.19
N ARG A 340 21.62 3.09 -8.02
CA ARG A 340 23.06 2.94 -7.85
C ARG A 340 23.76 3.34 -9.14
N PRO A 341 24.87 4.08 -9.08
CA PRO A 341 25.65 4.39 -10.27
C PRO A 341 26.20 3.09 -10.86
N TYR A 342 25.95 2.90 -12.14
CA TYR A 342 26.50 1.83 -12.96
C TYR A 342 28.01 2.03 -13.09
N LYS A 343 28.83 1.31 -12.31
CA LYS A 343 30.27 1.25 -12.55
C LYS A 343 30.52 0.37 -13.77
N ARG A 344 30.93 0.98 -14.86
CA ARG A 344 31.56 0.29 -15.98
C ARG A 344 32.82 -0.40 -15.47
N SER A 345 32.82 -1.70 -15.42
CA SER A 345 34.05 -2.49 -15.28
C SER A 345 34.72 -2.54 -16.64
N THR A 346 35.81 -1.80 -16.79
CA THR A 346 36.81 -2.02 -17.82
C THR A 346 37.42 -3.39 -17.62
N GLY A 347 37.42 -4.17 -18.69
CA GLY A 347 37.97 -5.49 -18.70
C GLY A 347 39.48 -5.53 -18.50
N LEU A 348 39.96 -6.56 -17.85
CA LEU A 348 41.29 -7.10 -18.05
C LEU A 348 41.17 -8.62 -18.15
N LEU A 349 41.46 -9.10 -19.35
CA LEU A 349 41.82 -10.49 -19.61
C LEU A 349 43.10 -10.80 -18.83
N VAL A 350 43.14 -11.87 -18.04
CA VAL A 350 44.36 -12.66 -17.82
C VAL A 350 43.95 -14.13 -17.84
N ALA A 351 44.61 -14.85 -18.73
CA ALA A 351 44.50 -16.29 -18.92
C ALA A 351 45.35 -17.05 -17.88
N ASN A 352 45.07 -18.37 -17.79
CA ASN A 352 45.87 -19.48 -17.25
C ASN A 352 45.92 -19.66 -15.71
N LEU A 353 45.30 -20.65 -15.22
CA LEU A 353 45.62 -22.09 -15.04
C LEU A 353 44.44 -22.81 -14.40
#